data_b669db066eef79b68a8ac0535b255463
#
_entry.id   b669db066eef79b68a8ac0535b255463
#
_cell.length_a   1.000
_cell.length_b   1.000
_cell.length_c   1.000
_cell.angle_alpha   90.00
_cell.angle_beta   90.00
_cell.angle_gamma   90.00
#
_symmetry.space_group_name_H-M   'P 1'
#
loop_
_entity.id
_entity.type
_entity.pdbx_description
1 polymer ?
#
loop_
_entity_poly.entity_id
_entity_poly.type
_entity_poly.pdbx_seq_one_letter_code
_entity_poly.pdbx_strand_id
1 'polypeptide(L)'
;MDLKGRNFLTLKDFTPEEITYLLDLAADLKEKKKSGVPVDHYHGKNIALIFEKTSTRTRCAFEVAAHDMGMGTTYLDPSGSQIGKKESIEDTARVLGRMYDGIEYRGFGQEIVEDLAKYAGVPVWNGLTNEYHPTQMLADMLTIREHFGDLKGRKLVYMGDARYNMGNSLMAGC
;
A
#
# COMPACT_ATOMS: atom_id res chain seq x y z
N MET A 1 16.12 -7.57 -7.80
CA MET A 1 15.53 -6.28 -8.19
C MET A 1 15.58 -5.36 -6.97
N ASP A 2 15.92 -4.09 -7.10
CA ASP A 2 15.96 -3.16 -5.97
C ASP A 2 14.80 -2.15 -6.09
N LEU A 3 13.83 -2.28 -5.20
CA LEU A 3 12.68 -1.36 -5.06
C LEU A 3 12.76 -0.53 -3.78
N LYS A 4 13.93 -0.54 -3.12
CA LYS A 4 14.13 0.18 -1.86
C LYS A 4 13.88 1.68 -2.02
N GLY A 5 13.08 2.23 -1.13
CA GLY A 5 12.78 3.66 -1.10
C GLY A 5 11.73 4.12 -2.14
N ARG A 6 11.21 3.23 -2.99
CA ARG A 6 10.18 3.58 -3.97
C ARG A 6 8.81 3.75 -3.32
N ASN A 7 8.07 4.71 -3.82
CA ASN A 7 6.65 4.86 -3.52
C ASN A 7 5.82 3.78 -4.24
N PHE A 8 4.66 3.45 -3.69
CA PHE A 8 3.70 2.53 -4.31
C PHE A 8 2.33 3.21 -4.42
N LEU A 9 2.15 4.05 -5.43
CA LEU A 9 0.96 4.90 -5.59
C LEU A 9 -0.04 4.30 -6.57
N THR A 10 0.43 3.76 -7.68
CA THR A 10 -0.36 3.03 -8.68
C THR A 10 0.45 1.88 -9.27
N LEU A 11 -0.22 0.89 -9.89
CA LEU A 11 0.48 -0.16 -10.63
C LEU A 11 1.14 0.37 -11.92
N LYS A 12 0.70 1.52 -12.43
CA LYS A 12 1.28 2.15 -13.63
C LYS A 12 2.73 2.59 -13.43
N ASP A 13 3.16 2.76 -12.17
CA ASP A 13 4.50 3.19 -11.82
C ASP A 13 5.52 2.04 -11.85
N PHE A 14 5.07 0.82 -12.17
CA PHE A 14 5.86 -0.40 -12.12
C PHE A 14 5.80 -1.17 -13.43
N THR A 15 6.91 -1.83 -13.76
CA THR A 15 6.93 -2.77 -14.89
C THR A 15 6.26 -4.10 -14.53
N PRO A 16 5.83 -4.91 -15.51
CA PRO A 16 5.31 -6.25 -15.24
C PRO A 16 6.28 -7.15 -14.45
N GLU A 17 7.59 -7.00 -14.68
CA GLU A 17 8.64 -7.74 -13.97
C GLU A 17 8.72 -7.31 -12.50
N GLU A 18 8.57 -6.01 -12.22
CA GLU A 18 8.54 -5.48 -10.86
C GLU A 18 7.29 -5.95 -10.11
N ILE A 19 6.14 -5.97 -10.77
CA ILE A 19 4.89 -6.51 -10.17
C ILE A 19 5.05 -8.01 -9.91
N THR A 20 5.61 -8.77 -10.84
CA THR A 20 5.88 -10.21 -10.65
C THR A 20 6.80 -10.43 -9.44
N TYR A 21 7.87 -9.63 -9.31
CA TYR A 21 8.76 -9.68 -8.16
C TYR A 21 8.02 -9.41 -6.84
N LEU A 22 7.12 -8.41 -6.80
CA LEU A 22 6.32 -8.13 -5.61
C LEU A 22 5.37 -9.28 -5.26
N LEU A 23 4.79 -9.94 -6.25
CA LEU A 23 3.93 -11.11 -6.03
C LEU A 23 4.74 -12.31 -5.52
N ASP A 24 5.95 -12.53 -6.02
CA ASP A 24 6.84 -13.60 -5.56
C ASP A 24 7.29 -13.34 -4.11
N LEU A 25 7.65 -12.10 -3.79
CA LEU A 25 7.99 -11.70 -2.43
C LEU A 25 6.79 -11.88 -1.47
N ALA A 26 5.59 -11.49 -1.90
CA ALA A 26 4.39 -11.67 -1.09
C ALA A 26 4.07 -13.15 -0.84
N ALA A 27 4.26 -14.02 -1.84
CA ALA A 27 4.10 -15.45 -1.69
C ALA A 27 5.12 -16.06 -0.71
N ASP A 28 6.39 -15.67 -0.81
CA ASP A 28 7.46 -16.10 0.10
C ASP A 28 7.18 -15.66 1.55
N LEU A 29 6.82 -14.39 1.75
CA LEU A 29 6.48 -13.87 3.07
C LEU A 29 5.23 -14.57 3.67
N LYS A 30 4.23 -14.85 2.84
CA LYS A 30 3.03 -15.59 3.25
C LYS A 30 3.38 -17.00 3.72
N GLU A 31 4.26 -17.70 3.00
CA GLU A 31 4.70 -19.05 3.37
C GLU A 31 5.54 -19.03 4.65
N LYS A 32 6.48 -18.10 4.78
CA LYS A 32 7.26 -17.91 6.00
C LYS A 32 6.37 -17.68 7.22
N LYS A 33 5.37 -16.79 7.10
CA LYS A 33 4.40 -16.54 8.17
C LYS A 33 3.64 -17.81 8.56
N LYS A 34 3.16 -18.59 7.60
CA LYS A 34 2.46 -19.87 7.86
C LYS A 34 3.34 -20.90 8.54
N SER A 35 4.60 -20.95 8.17
CA SER A 35 5.59 -21.90 8.71
C SER A 35 6.22 -21.41 10.03
N GLY A 36 5.84 -20.23 10.54
CA GLY A 36 6.41 -19.66 11.76
C GLY A 36 7.87 -19.20 11.62
N VAL A 37 8.36 -18.99 10.39
CA VAL A 37 9.68 -18.45 10.13
C VAL A 37 9.65 -16.93 10.32
N PRO A 38 10.47 -16.37 11.23
CA PRO A 38 10.51 -14.92 11.46
C PRO A 38 10.92 -14.13 10.20
N VAL A 39 10.31 -12.95 10.01
CA VAL A 39 10.63 -12.00 8.94
C VAL A 39 10.94 -10.60 9.49
N ASP A 40 11.33 -10.54 10.76
CA ASP A 40 11.50 -9.35 11.59
C ASP A 40 12.78 -8.55 11.31
N HIS A 41 13.07 -8.28 10.04
CA HIS A 41 14.31 -7.64 9.59
C HIS A 41 14.35 -6.11 9.73
N TYR A 42 13.27 -5.49 10.20
CA TYR A 42 13.13 -4.02 10.25
C TYR A 42 12.96 -3.47 11.67
N HIS A 43 13.64 -4.10 12.66
CA HIS A 43 13.64 -3.60 14.04
C HIS A 43 14.06 -2.14 14.13
N GLY A 44 13.31 -1.37 14.92
CA GLY A 44 13.56 0.06 15.14
C GLY A 44 12.99 0.96 14.03
N LYS A 45 12.40 0.40 12.97
CA LYS A 45 11.67 1.15 11.96
C LYS A 45 10.24 1.40 12.40
N ASN A 46 9.67 2.54 12.00
CA ASN A 46 8.32 2.94 12.33
C ASN A 46 7.60 3.45 11.08
N ILE A 47 6.32 3.11 10.93
CA ILE A 47 5.49 3.61 9.84
C ILE A 47 4.25 4.35 10.37
N ALA A 48 3.86 5.42 9.68
CA ALA A 48 2.61 6.12 9.91
C ALA A 48 1.51 5.54 9.02
N LEU A 49 0.33 5.30 9.60
CA LEU A 49 -0.86 4.83 8.92
C LEU A 49 -1.92 5.92 8.94
N ILE A 50 -2.05 6.66 7.84
CA ILE A 50 -2.97 7.80 7.71
C ILE A 50 -4.28 7.31 7.10
N PHE A 51 -5.38 7.44 7.85
CA PHE A 51 -6.69 6.99 7.42
C PHE A 51 -7.69 8.14 7.45
N GLU A 52 -7.97 8.76 6.31
CA GLU A 52 -9.10 9.69 6.17
C GLU A 52 -10.42 8.96 5.87
N LYS A 53 -10.34 7.75 5.32
CA LYS A 53 -11.45 6.80 5.19
C LYS A 53 -11.20 5.59 6.09
N THR A 54 -12.16 5.28 6.94
CA THR A 54 -12.07 4.12 7.85
C THR A 54 -11.95 2.80 7.08
N SER A 55 -11.21 1.87 7.62
CA SER A 55 -11.08 0.51 7.09
C SER A 55 -10.54 -0.44 8.15
N THR A 56 -11.27 -1.49 8.43
CA THR A 56 -10.80 -2.55 9.33
C THR A 56 -9.71 -3.38 8.67
N ARG A 57 -9.95 -3.89 7.45
CA ARG A 57 -9.03 -4.82 6.78
C ARG A 57 -7.70 -4.20 6.41
N THR A 58 -7.70 -3.02 5.79
CA THR A 58 -6.45 -2.35 5.39
C THR A 58 -5.62 -1.99 6.60
N ARG A 59 -6.24 -1.42 7.64
CA ARG A 59 -5.57 -1.10 8.89
C ARG A 59 -4.91 -2.34 9.49
N CYS A 60 -5.68 -3.39 9.76
CA CYS A 60 -5.15 -4.62 10.35
C CYS A 60 -4.04 -5.25 9.49
N ALA A 61 -4.18 -5.21 8.15
CA ALA A 61 -3.17 -5.76 7.25
C ALA A 61 -1.82 -5.02 7.38
N PHE A 62 -1.83 -3.69 7.36
CA PHE A 62 -0.61 -2.90 7.53
C PHE A 62 -0.02 -3.03 8.93
N GLU A 63 -0.85 -2.94 9.99
CA GLU A 63 -0.38 -3.11 11.36
C GLU A 63 0.27 -4.48 11.59
N VAL A 64 -0.42 -5.56 11.18
CA VAL A 64 0.10 -6.93 11.36
C VAL A 64 1.36 -7.16 10.51
N ALA A 65 1.37 -6.72 9.25
CA ALA A 65 2.55 -6.86 8.40
C ALA A 65 3.77 -6.12 8.97
N ALA A 66 3.57 -4.90 9.48
CA ALA A 66 4.62 -4.13 10.14
C ALA A 66 5.15 -4.85 11.39
N HIS A 67 4.26 -5.34 12.24
CA HIS A 67 4.65 -6.11 13.44
C HIS A 67 5.41 -7.38 13.09
N ASP A 68 4.95 -8.15 12.11
CA ASP A 68 5.65 -9.38 11.66
C ASP A 68 7.08 -9.06 11.17
N MET A 69 7.27 -7.87 10.58
CA MET A 69 8.59 -7.41 10.12
C MET A 69 9.41 -6.68 11.19
N GLY A 70 8.95 -6.59 12.43
CA GLY A 70 9.65 -5.95 13.56
C GLY A 70 9.51 -4.43 13.60
N MET A 71 8.56 -3.85 12.85
CA MET A 71 8.32 -2.40 12.84
C MET A 71 7.28 -1.96 13.86
N GLY A 72 7.38 -0.70 14.31
CA GLY A 72 6.32 0.00 15.01
C GLY A 72 5.32 0.66 14.05
N THR A 73 4.09 0.88 14.51
CA THR A 73 3.05 1.57 13.75
C THR A 73 2.41 2.69 14.58
N THR A 74 2.04 3.79 13.91
CA THR A 74 1.17 4.82 14.48
C THR A 74 -0.03 5.02 13.58
N TYR A 75 -1.21 4.78 14.14
CA TYR A 75 -2.46 5.01 13.43
C TYR A 75 -2.95 6.44 13.63
N LEU A 76 -3.19 7.15 12.52
CA LEU A 76 -3.67 8.52 12.48
C LEU A 76 -5.05 8.54 11.83
N ASP A 77 -6.09 8.68 12.65
CA ASP A 77 -7.48 8.76 12.18
C ASP A 77 -7.91 10.21 11.91
N PRO A 78 -9.06 10.43 11.22
CA PRO A 78 -9.54 11.77 10.90
C PRO A 78 -9.91 12.60 12.13
N SER A 79 -10.23 11.98 13.26
CA SER A 79 -10.66 12.66 14.47
C SER A 79 -9.47 13.13 15.31
N GLY A 80 -8.39 12.35 15.31
CA GLY A 80 -7.16 12.63 16.04
C GLY A 80 -6.10 13.40 15.25
N SER A 81 -6.33 13.67 13.94
CA SER A 81 -5.36 14.30 13.04
C SER A 81 -5.79 15.71 12.64
N GLN A 82 -4.83 16.60 12.43
CA GLN A 82 -5.01 17.94 11.87
C GLN A 82 -4.75 17.99 10.36
N ILE A 83 -4.46 16.86 9.74
CA ILE A 83 -4.15 16.71 8.31
C ILE A 83 -5.30 17.29 7.46
N GLY A 84 -4.96 18.18 6.52
CA GLY A 84 -5.93 18.79 5.63
C GLY A 84 -6.92 19.77 6.29
N LYS A 85 -6.76 20.07 7.59
CA LYS A 85 -7.61 21.01 8.34
C LYS A 85 -6.85 22.30 8.70
N LYS A 86 -5.86 22.17 9.59
CA LYS A 86 -5.02 23.29 10.04
C LYS A 86 -3.62 23.20 9.46
N GLU A 87 -3.21 22.04 8.97
CA GLU A 87 -1.91 21.80 8.36
C GLU A 87 -2.10 21.45 6.89
N SER A 88 -1.20 21.95 6.04
CA SER A 88 -1.14 21.54 4.64
C SER A 88 -0.67 20.09 4.54
N ILE A 89 -1.01 19.41 3.45
CA ILE A 89 -0.50 18.06 3.16
C ILE A 89 1.03 18.08 3.05
N GLU A 90 1.59 19.13 2.44
CA GLU A 90 3.04 19.32 2.33
C GLU A 90 3.76 19.38 3.68
N ASP A 91 3.24 20.16 4.62
CA ASP A 91 3.86 20.32 5.93
C ASP A 91 3.72 19.04 6.74
N THR A 92 2.53 18.42 6.72
CA THR A 92 2.31 17.09 7.31
C THR A 92 3.29 16.07 6.76
N ALA A 93 3.48 16.02 5.43
CA ALA A 93 4.41 15.09 4.78
C ALA A 93 5.85 15.30 5.27
N ARG A 94 6.32 16.56 5.32
CA ARG A 94 7.67 16.91 5.81
C ARG A 94 7.88 16.51 7.26
N VAL A 95 6.89 16.76 8.12
CA VAL A 95 6.95 16.40 9.55
C VAL A 95 6.99 14.89 9.71
N LEU A 96 6.04 14.17 9.12
CA LEU A 96 5.96 12.71 9.24
C LEU A 96 7.19 12.01 8.63
N GLY A 97 7.70 12.52 7.51
CA GLY A 97 8.90 11.99 6.88
C GLY A 97 10.20 12.18 7.69
N ARG A 98 10.18 13.04 8.72
CA ARG A 98 11.29 13.17 9.69
C ARG A 98 11.12 12.25 10.90
N MET A 99 9.91 11.75 11.15
CA MET A 99 9.58 10.92 12.31
C MET A 99 9.49 9.44 11.96
N TYR A 100 9.06 9.12 10.73
CA TYR A 100 8.76 7.76 10.28
C TYR A 100 9.65 7.32 9.13
N ASP A 101 9.79 6.01 8.95
CA ASP A 101 10.55 5.38 7.86
C ASP A 101 9.69 5.06 6.63
N GLY A 102 8.37 5.23 6.75
CA GLY A 102 7.41 5.06 5.67
C GLY A 102 6.02 5.53 6.08
N ILE A 103 5.19 5.81 5.11
CA ILE A 103 3.82 6.32 5.30
C ILE A 103 2.85 5.52 4.45
N GLU A 104 1.79 5.00 5.05
CA GLU A 104 0.62 4.52 4.34
C GLU A 104 -0.46 5.59 4.37
N TYR A 105 -1.16 5.77 3.26
CA TYR A 105 -2.29 6.66 3.14
C TYR A 105 -3.51 5.95 2.58
N ARG A 106 -4.62 6.10 3.27
CA ARG A 106 -5.94 5.70 2.80
C ARG A 106 -6.93 6.85 2.95
N GLY A 107 -7.42 7.37 1.83
CA GLY A 107 -8.26 8.56 1.86
C GLY A 107 -9.05 8.84 0.59
N PHE A 108 -9.04 10.08 0.19
CA PHE A 108 -9.89 10.60 -0.88
C PHE A 108 -9.12 10.76 -2.18
N GLY A 109 -8.61 11.95 -2.49
CA GLY A 109 -8.00 12.25 -3.79
C GLY A 109 -6.62 11.64 -3.97
N GLN A 110 -6.33 11.24 -5.20
CA GLN A 110 -5.01 10.71 -5.58
C GLN A 110 -3.91 11.78 -5.40
N GLU A 111 -4.24 13.05 -5.63
CA GLU A 111 -3.34 14.18 -5.43
C GLU A 111 -2.78 14.26 -4.00
N ILE A 112 -3.55 13.84 -3.00
CA ILE A 112 -3.11 13.86 -1.61
C ILE A 112 -1.98 12.87 -1.37
N VAL A 113 -2.11 11.64 -1.86
CA VAL A 113 -1.05 10.63 -1.70
C VAL A 113 0.17 10.94 -2.57
N GLU A 114 -0.01 11.60 -3.70
CA GLU A 114 1.07 12.09 -4.56
C GLU A 114 1.84 13.22 -3.90
N ASP A 115 1.18 14.17 -3.26
CA ASP A 115 1.81 15.24 -2.47
C ASP A 115 2.54 14.66 -1.25
N LEU A 116 1.95 13.70 -0.52
CA LEU A 116 2.65 12.98 0.54
C LEU A 116 3.95 12.35 0.01
N ALA A 117 3.89 11.65 -1.11
CA ALA A 117 5.04 10.99 -1.73
C ALA A 117 6.13 11.99 -2.18
N LYS A 118 5.72 13.16 -2.66
CA LYS A 118 6.61 14.21 -3.14
C LYS A 118 7.39 14.89 -2.01
N TYR A 119 6.77 15.09 -0.85
CA TYR A 119 7.33 15.92 0.21
C TYR A 119 7.83 15.16 1.44
N ALA A 120 7.44 13.90 1.64
CA ALA A 120 7.82 13.14 2.83
C ALA A 120 9.31 12.76 2.88
N GLY A 121 9.92 12.47 1.73
CA GLY A 121 11.31 11.99 1.68
C GLY A 121 11.50 10.56 2.19
N VAL A 122 10.41 9.84 2.44
CA VAL A 122 10.34 8.42 2.78
C VAL A 122 9.32 7.73 1.87
N PRO A 123 9.36 6.39 1.71
CA PRO A 123 8.37 5.67 0.91
C PRO A 123 6.94 5.93 1.36
N VAL A 124 6.06 6.16 0.38
CA VAL A 124 4.62 6.32 0.60
C VAL A 124 3.86 5.24 -0.16
N TRP A 125 2.90 4.60 0.52
CA TRP A 125 2.09 3.52 -0.02
C TRP A 125 0.61 3.91 -0.04
N ASN A 126 -0.01 3.74 -1.20
CA ASN A 126 -1.44 4.00 -1.39
C ASN A 126 -2.27 2.79 -0.92
N GLY A 127 -2.86 2.91 0.26
CA GLY A 127 -3.80 1.93 0.82
C GLY A 127 -5.19 1.99 0.17
N LEU A 128 -5.60 3.14 -0.35
CA LEU A 128 -6.75 3.41 -1.23
C LEU A 128 -6.93 4.92 -1.42
N THR A 129 -7.18 5.32 -2.65
CA THR A 129 -7.77 6.63 -2.99
C THR A 129 -9.09 6.44 -3.75
N ASN A 130 -9.71 7.55 -4.18
CA ASN A 130 -10.89 7.47 -5.06
C ASN A 130 -10.52 6.86 -6.42
N GLU A 131 -9.29 7.10 -6.87
CA GLU A 131 -8.81 6.75 -8.21
C GLU A 131 -8.14 5.38 -8.25
N TYR A 132 -7.40 4.96 -7.20
CA TYR A 132 -6.63 3.72 -7.21
C TYR A 132 -6.63 2.98 -5.87
N HIS A 133 -6.45 1.66 -5.97
CA HIS A 133 -6.24 0.76 -4.83
C HIS A 133 -5.20 -0.31 -5.21
N PRO A 134 -3.91 0.08 -5.36
CA PRO A 134 -2.88 -0.81 -5.92
C PRO A 134 -2.59 -2.03 -5.05
N THR A 135 -2.67 -1.88 -3.72
CA THR A 135 -2.46 -3.01 -2.79
C THR A 135 -3.52 -4.10 -2.95
N GLN A 136 -4.76 -3.73 -3.27
CA GLN A 136 -5.81 -4.71 -3.57
C GLN A 136 -5.49 -5.49 -4.85
N MET A 137 -4.93 -4.82 -5.87
CA MET A 137 -4.55 -5.49 -7.12
C MET A 137 -3.48 -6.55 -6.90
N LEU A 138 -2.47 -6.29 -6.06
CA LEU A 138 -1.48 -7.32 -5.72
C LEU A 138 -2.14 -8.51 -5.01
N ALA A 139 -3.09 -8.25 -4.11
CA ALA A 139 -3.82 -9.32 -3.43
C ALA A 139 -4.68 -10.15 -4.39
N ASP A 140 -5.39 -9.49 -5.31
CA ASP A 140 -6.22 -10.16 -6.32
C ASP A 140 -5.36 -11.00 -7.27
N MET A 141 -4.25 -10.44 -7.77
CA MET A 141 -3.31 -11.14 -8.66
C MET A 141 -2.67 -12.35 -7.96
N LEU A 142 -2.24 -12.20 -6.71
CA LEU A 142 -1.70 -13.32 -5.95
C LEU A 142 -2.75 -14.41 -5.74
N THR A 143 -3.98 -14.04 -5.41
CA THR A 143 -5.10 -14.98 -5.25
C THR A 143 -5.40 -15.73 -6.54
N ILE A 144 -5.46 -15.02 -7.69
CA ILE A 144 -5.65 -15.66 -9.00
C ILE A 144 -4.51 -16.64 -9.29
N ARG A 145 -3.26 -16.24 -9.05
CA ARG A 145 -2.10 -17.09 -9.27
C ARG A 145 -2.11 -18.34 -8.38
N GLU A 146 -2.49 -18.21 -7.13
CA GLU A 146 -2.61 -19.35 -6.20
C GLU A 146 -3.67 -20.37 -6.62
N HIS A 147 -4.76 -19.91 -7.23
CA HIS A 147 -5.85 -20.80 -7.65
C HIS A 147 -5.67 -21.37 -9.06
N PHE A 148 -5.03 -20.64 -9.96
CA PHE A 148 -4.96 -20.99 -11.38
C PHE A 148 -3.55 -21.22 -11.90
N GLY A 149 -2.52 -21.02 -11.08
CA GLY A 149 -1.11 -21.23 -11.41
C GLY A 149 -0.45 -20.11 -12.23
N ASP A 150 -1.20 -19.43 -13.10
CA ASP A 150 -0.67 -18.37 -13.96
C ASP A 150 -1.69 -17.24 -14.15
N LEU A 151 -1.22 -16.03 -14.36
CA LEU A 151 -2.03 -14.85 -14.70
C LEU A 151 -2.22 -14.71 -16.20
N LYS A 152 -1.25 -15.16 -16.98
CA LYS A 152 -1.23 -14.98 -18.45
C LYS A 152 -2.43 -15.63 -19.12
N GLY A 153 -3.12 -14.85 -19.95
CA GLY A 153 -4.27 -15.32 -20.74
C GLY A 153 -5.56 -15.51 -19.93
N ARG A 154 -5.57 -15.15 -18.65
CA ARG A 154 -6.81 -15.16 -17.86
C ARG A 154 -7.71 -14.01 -18.26
N LYS A 155 -9.02 -14.29 -18.31
CA LYS A 155 -10.04 -13.27 -18.53
C LYS A 155 -10.61 -12.85 -17.18
N LEU A 156 -10.41 -11.57 -16.82
CA LEU A 156 -11.01 -10.97 -15.64
C LEU A 156 -12.22 -10.14 -16.07
N VAL A 157 -13.35 -10.35 -15.42
CA VAL A 157 -14.57 -9.58 -15.66
C VAL A 157 -14.93 -8.84 -14.38
N TYR A 158 -15.01 -7.51 -14.47
CA TYR A 158 -15.48 -6.66 -13.39
C TYR A 158 -16.90 -6.18 -13.70
N MET A 159 -17.82 -6.48 -12.80
CA MET A 159 -19.22 -6.03 -12.90
C MET A 159 -19.52 -5.12 -11.71
N GLY A 160 -19.69 -3.83 -11.98
CA GLY A 160 -19.92 -2.82 -10.96
C GLY A 160 -19.62 -1.42 -11.47
N ASP A 161 -19.50 -0.46 -10.55
CA ASP A 161 -19.15 0.92 -10.90
C ASP A 161 -17.66 1.04 -11.17
N ALA A 162 -17.29 1.06 -12.45
CA ALA A 162 -15.92 1.13 -12.92
C ALA A 162 -15.32 2.56 -12.95
N ARG A 163 -16.07 3.59 -12.49
CA ARG A 163 -15.60 4.99 -12.50
C ARG A 163 -14.59 5.30 -11.41
N TYR A 164 -14.43 4.41 -10.43
CA TYR A 164 -13.62 4.61 -9.22
C TYR A 164 -12.44 3.64 -9.16
N ASN A 165 -11.80 3.62 -7.99
CA ASN A 165 -10.52 2.94 -7.73
C ASN A 165 -10.44 1.49 -8.24
N MET A 166 -11.48 0.67 -8.06
CA MET A 166 -11.43 -0.73 -8.49
C MET A 166 -11.38 -0.86 -10.01
N GLY A 167 -12.23 -0.12 -10.74
CA GLY A 167 -12.23 -0.11 -12.19
C GLY A 167 -10.87 0.34 -12.76
N ASN A 168 -10.36 1.47 -12.26
CA ASN A 168 -9.07 2.02 -12.70
C ASN A 168 -7.90 1.08 -12.36
N SER A 169 -7.91 0.52 -11.15
CA SER A 169 -6.83 -0.36 -10.71
C SER A 169 -6.80 -1.68 -11.47
N LEU A 170 -7.97 -2.26 -11.75
CA LEU A 170 -8.08 -3.48 -12.57
C LEU A 170 -7.58 -3.23 -13.99
N MET A 171 -7.95 -2.11 -14.63
CA MET A 171 -7.43 -1.75 -15.95
C MET A 171 -5.92 -1.55 -15.94
N ALA A 172 -5.35 -0.99 -14.88
CA ALA A 172 -3.91 -0.80 -14.77
C ALA A 172 -3.15 -2.11 -14.49
N GLY A 173 -3.83 -3.08 -13.88
CA GLY A 173 -3.25 -4.37 -13.50
C GLY A 173 -3.35 -5.45 -14.58
N CYS A 174 -4.28 -5.33 -15.55
CA CYS A 174 -4.47 -6.30 -16.62
C CYS A 174 -3.73 -5.94 -17.88
#